data_1862754c49640555141b67ea36f322b7
#
_entry.id   1862754c49640555141b67ea36f322b7
#
_cell.length_a   1.000
_cell.length_b   1.000
_cell.length_c   1.000
_cell.angle_alpha   90.00
_cell.angle_beta   90.00
_cell.angle_gamma   90.00
#
_symmetry.space_group_name_H-M   'P 1'
#
loop_
_entity.id
_entity.type
_entity.pdbx_description
1 polymer ?
#
loop_
_entity_poly.entity_id
_entity_poly.type
_entity_poly.pdbx_seq_one_letter_code
_entity_poly.pdbx_strand_id
1 'polypeptide(L)'
;AVHQAGGTIVMQLWHVGRISDPSYLNGELPVAPSAIAAEGHVSLIRPMKPYVVPRALELEELPAIIEAYRKGAENAKKAGFDGVEIHAANGYLLDQFLQSTTNRRTDEYGGVIENRARLLLEATDAAISVWGAGRVGVHLAPRGDSHTMGDHDPEATFGYVAKELGKRGIAFIFTREHFNAPALTPQLKQSFGGTVIVNEQLTRESAQALLNAGIADAAAWGKQFIANPDLVARLQENGPFNELRTDVMYGGGETGYTDYPALG
;
A
#
# COMPACT_ATOMS: atom_id res chain seq x y z
N ALA A 1 -12.84 5.21 19.79
CA ALA A 1 -13.93 5.71 18.94
C ALA A 1 -14.41 4.61 17.99
N VAL A 2 -13.54 4.04 17.11
CA VAL A 2 -13.92 3.02 16.11
C VAL A 2 -14.58 1.80 16.78
N HIS A 3 -13.95 1.19 17.79
CA HIS A 3 -14.50 0.06 18.52
C HIS A 3 -15.78 0.39 19.26
N GLN A 4 -15.91 1.60 19.83
CA GLN A 4 -17.14 2.04 20.47
C GLN A 4 -18.32 2.14 19.50
N ALA A 5 -18.04 2.38 18.22
CA ALA A 5 -19.02 2.35 17.14
C ALA A 5 -19.22 0.95 16.53
N GLY A 6 -18.59 -0.09 17.08
CA GLY A 6 -18.65 -1.47 16.57
C GLY A 6 -17.77 -1.73 15.34
N GLY A 7 -16.89 -0.82 15.00
CA GLY A 7 -16.01 -0.92 13.83
C GLY A 7 -14.70 -1.66 14.13
N THR A 8 -14.03 -2.07 13.05
CA THR A 8 -12.70 -2.69 13.05
C THR A 8 -11.70 -1.72 12.44
N ILE A 9 -10.48 -1.65 12.99
CA ILE A 9 -9.42 -0.77 12.49
C ILE A 9 -8.11 -1.51 12.31
N VAL A 10 -7.54 -1.43 11.10
CA VAL A 10 -6.27 -2.06 10.72
C VAL A 10 -5.22 -0.97 10.50
N MET A 11 -4.02 -1.15 11.07
CA MET A 11 -2.91 -0.22 10.91
C MET A 11 -2.08 -0.57 9.68
N GLN A 12 -1.89 0.38 8.76
CA GLN A 12 -0.97 0.21 7.66
C GLN A 12 0.47 0.50 8.11
N LEU A 13 1.38 -0.46 7.93
CA LEU A 13 2.80 -0.33 8.19
C LEU A 13 3.54 0.04 6.89
N TRP A 14 4.31 1.11 6.94
CA TRP A 14 4.80 1.76 5.74
C TRP A 14 6.22 2.29 5.88
N HIS A 15 7.08 2.00 4.90
CA HIS A 15 8.40 2.57 4.72
C HIS A 15 8.51 3.17 3.32
N VAL A 16 8.74 4.47 3.24
CA VAL A 16 8.67 5.22 1.97
C VAL A 16 9.82 4.96 1.00
N GLY A 17 10.93 4.38 1.47
CA GLY A 17 12.10 4.14 0.62
C GLY A 17 12.65 5.44 0.03
N ARG A 18 12.89 5.46 -1.29
CA ARG A 18 13.41 6.62 -2.03
C ARG A 18 12.46 7.81 -2.14
N ILE A 19 11.19 7.64 -1.74
CA ILE A 19 10.19 8.70 -1.81
C ILE A 19 10.26 9.54 -0.53
N SER A 20 11.37 10.22 -0.34
CA SER A 20 11.68 11.06 0.82
C SER A 20 12.67 12.15 0.42
N ASP A 21 13.09 12.93 1.40
CA ASP A 21 14.08 14.01 1.25
C ASP A 21 15.01 14.06 2.46
N PRO A 22 16.29 14.43 2.29
CA PRO A 22 17.23 14.58 3.41
C PRO A 22 16.75 15.48 4.55
N SER A 23 15.90 16.46 4.25
CA SER A 23 15.35 17.35 5.31
C SER A 23 14.44 16.62 6.32
N TYR A 24 13.87 15.46 5.93
CA TYR A 24 13.10 14.60 6.83
C TYR A 24 13.97 13.55 7.55
N LEU A 25 15.22 13.39 7.13
CA LEU A 25 16.12 12.32 7.54
C LEU A 25 17.39 12.87 8.22
N ASN A 26 17.30 14.05 8.86
CA ASN A 26 18.42 14.70 9.53
C ASN A 26 19.65 14.92 8.63
N GLY A 27 19.43 15.10 7.33
CA GLY A 27 20.47 15.27 6.32
C GLY A 27 20.94 13.99 5.63
N GLU A 28 20.51 12.80 6.10
CA GLU A 28 20.83 11.52 5.48
C GLU A 28 20.07 11.32 4.17
N LEU A 29 20.65 10.54 3.26
CA LEU A 29 19.97 10.17 2.01
C LEU A 29 18.84 9.18 2.28
N PRO A 30 17.72 9.27 1.53
CA PRO A 30 16.74 8.21 1.48
C PRO A 30 17.37 6.88 1.04
N VAL A 31 16.77 5.76 1.43
CA VAL A 31 17.26 4.42 1.09
C VAL A 31 16.36 3.74 0.06
N ALA A 32 16.94 2.83 -0.73
CA ALA A 32 16.24 2.07 -1.76
C ALA A 32 16.97 0.75 -2.03
N PRO A 33 16.43 -0.18 -2.84
CA PRO A 33 17.18 -1.35 -3.28
C PRO A 33 18.40 -0.98 -4.14
N SER A 34 18.29 0.12 -4.89
CA SER A 34 19.35 0.61 -5.80
C SER A 34 19.34 2.13 -5.86
N ALA A 35 20.49 2.73 -6.19
CA ALA A 35 20.67 4.19 -6.27
C ALA A 35 20.00 4.79 -7.53
N ILE A 36 18.68 4.70 -7.62
CA ILE A 36 17.85 5.19 -8.72
C ILE A 36 16.83 6.17 -8.16
N ALA A 37 16.91 7.45 -8.54
CA ALA A 37 15.93 8.47 -8.14
C ALA A 37 14.56 8.19 -8.77
N ALA A 38 13.49 8.55 -8.07
CA ALA A 38 12.18 8.68 -8.69
C ALA A 38 12.09 9.99 -9.50
N GLU A 39 11.28 10.00 -10.53
CA GLU A 39 10.91 11.24 -11.21
C GLU A 39 9.86 12.01 -10.40
N GLY A 40 9.79 13.32 -10.62
CA GLY A 40 8.84 14.19 -9.93
C GLY A 40 9.43 14.95 -8.74
N HIS A 41 8.59 15.31 -7.80
CA HIS A 41 8.94 16.22 -6.71
C HIS A 41 8.43 15.70 -5.38
N VAL A 42 9.14 16.03 -4.32
CA VAL A 42 8.75 15.74 -2.94
C VAL A 42 7.44 16.47 -2.62
N SER A 43 6.42 15.73 -2.21
CA SER A 43 5.03 16.22 -2.18
C SER A 43 4.79 17.43 -1.27
N LEU A 44 5.39 17.47 -0.09
CA LEU A 44 5.09 18.47 0.94
C LEU A 44 6.16 19.56 1.10
N ILE A 45 7.17 19.57 0.24
CA ILE A 45 8.23 20.61 0.28
C ILE A 45 7.88 21.75 -0.67
N ARG A 46 8.00 22.98 -0.19
CA ARG A 46 7.84 24.21 -0.98
C ARG A 46 9.05 25.15 -0.80
N PRO A 47 9.60 25.73 -1.88
CA PRO A 47 9.26 25.46 -3.27
C PRO A 47 9.48 23.99 -3.64
N MET A 48 8.80 23.51 -4.72
CA MET A 48 8.92 22.11 -5.16
C MET A 48 10.38 21.70 -5.36
N LYS A 49 10.74 20.54 -4.81
CA LYS A 49 12.09 20.00 -4.84
C LYS A 49 12.07 18.61 -5.49
N PRO A 50 12.93 18.34 -6.49
CA PRO A 50 13.01 17.01 -7.09
C PRO A 50 13.50 15.98 -6.08
N TYR A 51 13.15 14.71 -6.29
CA TYR A 51 13.71 13.62 -5.49
C TYR A 51 15.22 13.51 -5.70
N VAL A 52 15.95 13.25 -4.63
CA VAL A 52 17.39 12.99 -4.69
C VAL A 52 17.66 11.54 -5.09
N VAL A 53 18.86 11.25 -5.58
CA VAL A 53 19.33 9.88 -5.75
C VAL A 53 19.45 9.23 -4.37
N PRO A 54 18.73 8.13 -4.09
CA PRO A 54 18.80 7.46 -2.81
C PRO A 54 20.13 6.69 -2.67
N ARG A 55 20.47 6.32 -1.44
CA ARG A 55 21.50 5.32 -1.15
C ARG A 55 20.92 3.90 -1.30
N ALA A 56 21.65 3.01 -1.94
CA ALA A 56 21.29 1.59 -1.90
C ALA A 56 21.47 1.05 -0.46
N LEU A 57 20.51 0.25 0.01
CA LEU A 57 20.67 -0.50 1.27
C LEU A 57 21.73 -1.58 1.11
N GLU A 58 22.63 -1.68 2.09
CA GLU A 58 23.54 -2.79 2.20
C GLU A 58 22.79 -4.05 2.64
N LEU A 59 23.34 -5.23 2.36
CA LEU A 59 22.72 -6.50 2.69
C LEU A 59 22.49 -6.65 4.21
N GLU A 60 23.47 -6.20 4.99
CA GLU A 60 23.47 -6.24 6.45
C GLU A 60 22.45 -5.31 7.10
N GLU A 61 21.90 -4.35 6.35
CA GLU A 61 20.85 -3.43 6.84
C GLU A 61 19.44 -4.02 6.75
N LEU A 62 19.21 -4.99 5.85
CA LEU A 62 17.88 -5.54 5.58
C LEU A 62 17.24 -6.22 6.80
N PRO A 63 17.96 -6.96 7.65
CA PRO A 63 17.40 -7.48 8.90
C PRO A 63 16.82 -6.40 9.82
N ALA A 64 17.42 -5.20 9.86
CA ALA A 64 16.90 -4.09 10.65
C ALA A 64 15.59 -3.51 10.07
N ILE A 65 15.43 -3.53 8.75
CA ILE A 65 14.17 -3.16 8.10
C ILE A 65 13.06 -4.16 8.48
N ILE A 66 13.33 -5.47 8.40
CA ILE A 66 12.38 -6.52 8.78
C ILE A 66 11.97 -6.39 10.25
N GLU A 67 12.96 -6.15 11.13
CA GLU A 67 12.72 -5.94 12.56
C GLU A 67 11.88 -4.67 12.81
N ALA A 68 12.05 -3.61 12.02
CA ALA A 68 11.21 -2.41 12.11
C ALA A 68 9.73 -2.70 11.79
N TYR A 69 9.45 -3.55 10.78
CA TYR A 69 8.08 -4.02 10.52
C TYR A 69 7.53 -4.87 11.67
N ARG A 70 8.33 -5.79 12.22
CA ARG A 70 7.93 -6.58 13.39
C ARG A 70 7.59 -5.68 14.58
N LYS A 71 8.43 -4.69 14.85
CA LYS A 71 8.24 -3.71 15.93
C LYS A 71 7.01 -2.83 15.71
N GLY A 72 6.80 -2.39 14.46
CA GLY A 72 5.59 -1.66 14.06
C GLY A 72 4.32 -2.49 14.33
N ALA A 73 4.35 -3.78 13.97
CA ALA A 73 3.26 -4.71 14.22
C ALA A 73 2.98 -4.89 15.73
N GLU A 74 4.02 -5.01 16.57
CA GLU A 74 3.87 -5.05 18.04
C GLU A 74 3.25 -3.76 18.59
N ASN A 75 3.71 -2.60 18.10
CA ASN A 75 3.20 -1.31 18.56
C ASN A 75 1.74 -1.13 18.16
N ALA A 76 1.34 -1.52 16.95
CA ALA A 76 -0.05 -1.52 16.53
C ALA A 76 -0.92 -2.40 17.43
N LYS A 77 -0.44 -3.59 17.82
CA LYS A 77 -1.13 -4.49 18.73
C LYS A 77 -1.29 -3.90 20.13
N LYS A 78 -0.23 -3.28 20.67
CA LYS A 78 -0.27 -2.56 21.95
C LYS A 78 -1.21 -1.36 21.92
N ALA A 79 -1.33 -0.69 20.78
CA ALA A 79 -2.24 0.44 20.59
C ALA A 79 -3.72 0.02 20.45
N GLY A 80 -4.01 -1.29 20.37
CA GLY A 80 -5.37 -1.83 20.33
C GLY A 80 -5.98 -1.88 18.91
N PHE A 81 -5.17 -1.92 17.87
CA PHE A 81 -5.65 -2.22 16.50
C PHE A 81 -6.11 -3.68 16.39
N ASP A 82 -6.86 -4.01 15.33
CA ASP A 82 -7.40 -5.35 15.09
C ASP A 82 -6.54 -6.21 14.16
N GLY A 83 -5.59 -5.59 13.49
CA GLY A 83 -4.63 -6.20 12.57
C GLY A 83 -3.70 -5.17 11.96
N VAL A 84 -2.85 -5.62 11.05
CA VAL A 84 -1.94 -4.77 10.30
C VAL A 84 -1.99 -5.06 8.81
N GLU A 85 -1.72 -4.04 8.00
CA GLU A 85 -1.53 -4.15 6.56
C GLU A 85 -0.10 -3.75 6.21
N ILE A 86 0.61 -4.57 5.47
CA ILE A 86 1.95 -4.27 4.95
C ILE A 86 1.80 -3.49 3.64
N HIS A 87 2.30 -2.26 3.61
CA HIS A 87 2.24 -1.43 2.41
C HIS A 87 3.37 -1.78 1.44
N ALA A 88 3.05 -2.53 0.40
CA ALA A 88 3.98 -2.97 -0.65
C ALA A 88 3.51 -2.48 -2.04
N ALA A 89 3.12 -1.21 -2.13
CA ALA A 89 2.50 -0.61 -3.29
C ALA A 89 3.05 0.80 -3.55
N ASN A 90 2.57 1.43 -4.62
CA ASN A 90 2.68 2.87 -4.90
C ASN A 90 4.12 3.40 -5.00
N GLY A 91 5.09 2.55 -5.27
CA GLY A 91 6.48 2.95 -5.45
C GLY A 91 7.24 3.19 -4.14
N TYR A 92 6.79 2.63 -3.02
CA TYR A 92 7.50 2.70 -1.74
C TYR A 92 8.43 1.50 -1.53
N LEU A 93 9.11 1.39 -0.40
CA LEU A 93 10.30 0.53 -0.26
C LEU A 93 10.07 -0.91 -0.72
N LEU A 94 9.03 -1.59 -0.23
CA LEU A 94 8.80 -3.00 -0.56
C LEU A 94 8.43 -3.19 -2.04
N ASP A 95 7.69 -2.24 -2.61
CA ASP A 95 7.39 -2.20 -4.04
C ASP A 95 8.65 -1.91 -4.88
N GLN A 96 9.55 -1.02 -4.39
CA GLN A 96 10.84 -0.75 -5.02
C GLN A 96 11.73 -2.00 -5.08
N PHE A 97 11.71 -2.84 -4.03
CA PHE A 97 12.42 -4.13 -4.06
C PHE A 97 11.79 -5.12 -5.02
N LEU A 98 10.45 -5.16 -5.07
CA LEU A 98 9.71 -6.13 -5.87
C LEU A 98 9.86 -5.89 -7.38
N GLN A 99 9.76 -4.64 -7.84
CA GLN A 99 9.69 -4.34 -9.27
C GLN A 99 11.06 -4.17 -9.93
N SER A 100 11.20 -4.75 -11.12
CA SER A 100 12.49 -4.88 -11.81
C SER A 100 13.09 -3.56 -12.31
N THR A 101 12.28 -2.51 -12.52
CA THR A 101 12.81 -1.20 -12.97
C THR A 101 13.57 -0.46 -11.88
N THR A 102 13.28 -0.75 -10.63
CA THR A 102 13.85 -0.06 -9.46
C THR A 102 14.84 -0.90 -8.67
N ASN A 103 14.81 -2.23 -8.84
CA ASN A 103 15.72 -3.16 -8.17
C ASN A 103 16.75 -3.71 -9.18
N ARG A 104 17.99 -3.24 -9.06
CA ARG A 104 19.15 -3.65 -9.85
C ARG A 104 20.16 -4.45 -9.02
N ARG A 105 19.75 -4.96 -7.86
CA ARG A 105 20.62 -5.77 -6.99
C ARG A 105 20.99 -7.08 -7.66
N THR A 106 22.16 -7.59 -7.28
CA THR A 106 22.70 -8.88 -7.76
C THR A 106 22.85 -9.92 -6.65
N ASP A 107 22.45 -9.56 -5.42
CA ASP A 107 22.40 -10.44 -4.27
C ASP A 107 21.05 -11.17 -4.14
N GLU A 108 20.83 -11.82 -3.00
CA GLU A 108 19.62 -12.59 -2.70
C GLU A 108 18.32 -11.76 -2.57
N TYR A 109 18.39 -10.43 -2.71
CA TYR A 109 17.22 -9.52 -2.76
C TYR A 109 17.03 -8.88 -4.14
N GLY A 110 17.71 -9.36 -5.19
CA GLY A 110 17.63 -8.86 -6.55
C GLY A 110 17.65 -9.94 -7.63
N GLY A 111 17.51 -9.54 -8.89
CA GLY A 111 17.50 -10.44 -10.03
C GLY A 111 16.18 -11.16 -10.23
N VAL A 112 16.11 -12.46 -9.93
CA VAL A 112 14.90 -13.29 -10.12
C VAL A 112 13.75 -12.87 -9.21
N ILE A 113 12.52 -13.20 -9.59
CA ILE A 113 11.30 -12.76 -8.91
C ILE A 113 11.32 -13.17 -7.42
N GLU A 114 11.75 -14.38 -7.12
CA GLU A 114 11.84 -14.94 -5.78
C GLU A 114 12.71 -14.07 -4.86
N ASN A 115 13.82 -13.58 -5.37
CA ASN A 115 14.73 -12.70 -4.66
C ASN A 115 14.14 -11.30 -4.48
N ARG A 116 13.56 -10.73 -5.53
CA ARG A 116 12.93 -9.41 -5.46
C ARG A 116 11.74 -9.36 -4.51
N ALA A 117 10.98 -10.45 -4.40
CA ALA A 117 9.86 -10.58 -3.48
C ALA A 117 10.27 -10.85 -2.02
N ARG A 118 11.52 -11.25 -1.77
CA ARG A 118 12.01 -11.72 -0.47
C ARG A 118 11.74 -10.75 0.66
N LEU A 119 12.12 -9.48 0.51
CA LEU A 119 11.95 -8.48 1.58
C LEU A 119 10.48 -8.27 1.95
N LEU A 120 9.58 -8.25 0.96
CA LEU A 120 8.14 -8.16 1.18
C LEU A 120 7.62 -9.36 1.97
N LEU A 121 8.02 -10.56 1.58
CA LEU A 121 7.57 -11.79 2.23
C LEU A 121 8.12 -11.91 3.65
N GLU A 122 9.37 -11.54 3.89
CA GLU A 122 9.99 -11.53 5.22
C GLU A 122 9.38 -10.48 6.15
N ALA A 123 9.07 -9.27 5.64
CA ALA A 123 8.34 -8.26 6.40
C ALA A 123 6.91 -8.74 6.75
N THR A 124 6.26 -9.46 5.83
CA THR A 124 4.96 -10.08 6.07
C THR A 124 5.05 -11.18 7.14
N ASP A 125 6.05 -12.05 7.05
CA ASP A 125 6.30 -13.11 8.04
C ASP A 125 6.62 -12.53 9.44
N ALA A 126 7.35 -11.41 9.49
CA ALA A 126 7.60 -10.67 10.73
C ALA A 126 6.29 -10.16 11.37
N ALA A 127 5.37 -9.61 10.57
CA ALA A 127 4.05 -9.20 11.05
C ALA A 127 3.19 -10.39 11.50
N ILE A 128 3.22 -11.50 10.75
CA ILE A 128 2.53 -12.76 11.08
C ILE A 128 3.01 -13.31 12.43
N SER A 129 4.30 -13.23 12.74
CA SER A 129 4.85 -13.68 14.01
C SER A 129 4.25 -12.98 15.25
N VAL A 130 3.75 -11.75 15.06
CA VAL A 130 3.11 -10.93 16.12
C VAL A 130 1.60 -11.13 16.16
N TRP A 131 0.95 -11.21 15.00
CA TRP A 131 -0.51 -11.15 14.88
C TRP A 131 -1.18 -12.49 14.56
N GLY A 132 -0.43 -13.45 14.00
CA GLY A 132 -0.99 -14.59 13.28
C GLY A 132 -1.47 -14.17 11.87
N ALA A 133 -1.44 -15.09 10.92
CA ALA A 133 -1.71 -14.81 9.52
C ALA A 133 -3.09 -14.16 9.27
N GLY A 134 -4.13 -14.62 9.96
CA GLY A 134 -5.51 -14.11 9.81
C GLY A 134 -5.74 -12.65 10.26
N ARG A 135 -4.68 -11.94 10.70
CA ARG A 135 -4.73 -10.51 11.08
C ARG A 135 -3.73 -9.66 10.31
N VAL A 136 -3.14 -10.19 9.26
CA VAL A 136 -2.17 -9.50 8.40
C VAL A 136 -2.73 -9.40 6.99
N GLY A 137 -2.75 -8.20 6.44
CA GLY A 137 -3.03 -7.94 5.02
C GLY A 137 -1.79 -7.40 4.30
N VAL A 138 -1.82 -7.41 2.97
CA VAL A 138 -0.76 -6.85 2.12
C VAL A 138 -1.38 -6.00 1.02
N HIS A 139 -0.90 -4.76 0.87
CA HIS A 139 -1.30 -3.83 -0.18
C HIS A 139 -0.33 -3.91 -1.36
N LEU A 140 -0.85 -4.16 -2.55
CA LEU A 140 -0.13 -4.28 -3.82
C LEU A 140 -0.64 -3.29 -4.86
N ALA A 141 0.22 -2.84 -5.76
CA ALA A 141 -0.15 -2.01 -6.91
C ALA A 141 0.39 -2.63 -8.21
N PRO A 142 -0.24 -3.70 -8.73
CA PRO A 142 0.32 -4.55 -9.77
C PRO A 142 0.54 -3.86 -11.11
N ARG A 143 -0.08 -2.73 -11.36
CA ARG A 143 0.08 -1.90 -12.55
C ARG A 143 0.22 -0.42 -12.21
N GLY A 144 0.72 -0.16 -10.99
CA GLY A 144 0.97 1.21 -10.54
C GLY A 144 2.22 1.78 -11.21
N ASP A 145 2.09 2.98 -11.76
CA ASP A 145 3.18 3.77 -12.35
C ASP A 145 3.65 4.89 -11.41
N SER A 146 3.08 4.97 -10.21
CA SER A 146 3.42 5.97 -9.21
C SER A 146 4.93 5.96 -8.92
N HIS A 147 5.54 7.15 -8.89
CA HIS A 147 6.96 7.32 -8.57
C HIS A 147 7.92 6.57 -9.52
N THR A 148 7.57 6.50 -10.81
CA THR A 148 8.38 5.84 -11.85
C THR A 148 8.56 4.33 -11.62
N MET A 149 7.53 3.68 -11.09
CA MET A 149 7.52 2.23 -10.92
C MET A 149 7.20 1.51 -12.23
N GLY A 150 7.72 0.30 -12.35
CA GLY A 150 7.43 -0.58 -13.47
C GLY A 150 8.11 -1.93 -13.32
N ASP A 151 7.53 -2.94 -13.91
CA ASP A 151 8.10 -4.29 -13.96
C ASP A 151 8.12 -4.80 -15.40
N HIS A 152 9.12 -5.59 -15.77
CA HIS A 152 9.22 -6.18 -17.10
C HIS A 152 8.15 -7.28 -17.32
N ASP A 153 7.74 -7.94 -16.26
CA ASP A 153 6.68 -8.96 -16.27
C ASP A 153 5.84 -8.85 -14.99
N PRO A 154 4.94 -7.85 -14.93
CA PRO A 154 4.12 -7.64 -13.75
C PRO A 154 3.17 -8.82 -13.45
N GLU A 155 2.74 -9.54 -14.49
CA GLU A 155 1.88 -10.72 -14.33
C GLU A 155 2.60 -11.84 -13.56
N ALA A 156 3.82 -12.18 -13.96
CA ALA A 156 4.62 -13.18 -13.26
C ALA A 156 5.03 -12.70 -11.85
N THR A 157 5.46 -11.45 -11.72
CA THR A 157 5.94 -10.88 -10.45
C THR A 157 4.83 -10.84 -9.39
N PHE A 158 3.71 -10.21 -9.69
CA PHE A 158 2.59 -10.10 -8.74
C PHE A 158 1.83 -11.42 -8.57
N GLY A 159 1.77 -12.26 -9.62
CA GLY A 159 1.23 -13.62 -9.54
C GLY A 159 2.01 -14.51 -8.56
N TYR A 160 3.35 -14.44 -8.59
CA TYR A 160 4.22 -15.12 -7.62
C TYR A 160 3.94 -14.62 -6.19
N VAL A 161 3.91 -13.31 -5.99
CA VAL A 161 3.63 -12.69 -4.68
C VAL A 161 2.26 -13.13 -4.15
N ALA A 162 1.21 -13.05 -4.95
CA ALA A 162 -0.14 -13.45 -4.56
C ALA A 162 -0.19 -14.92 -4.11
N LYS A 163 0.46 -15.81 -4.86
CA LYS A 163 0.59 -17.23 -4.53
C LYS A 163 1.33 -17.47 -3.20
N GLU A 164 2.45 -16.78 -2.99
CA GLU A 164 3.24 -16.92 -1.76
C GLU A 164 2.52 -16.37 -0.53
N LEU A 165 1.74 -15.28 -0.69
CA LEU A 165 0.87 -14.73 0.36
C LEU A 165 -0.30 -15.68 0.66
N GLY A 166 -0.87 -16.32 -0.37
CA GLY A 166 -1.91 -17.35 -0.22
C GLY A 166 -1.43 -18.56 0.60
N LYS A 167 -0.21 -19.04 0.36
CA LYS A 167 0.40 -20.13 1.14
C LYS A 167 0.56 -19.76 2.62
N ARG A 168 0.79 -18.49 2.94
CA ARG A 168 0.88 -17.96 4.31
C ARG A 168 -0.47 -17.83 5.00
N GLY A 169 -1.56 -17.87 4.24
CA GLY A 169 -2.92 -17.76 4.75
C GLY A 169 -3.23 -16.40 5.38
N ILE A 170 -2.67 -15.31 4.84
CA ILE A 170 -2.94 -13.96 5.35
C ILE A 170 -4.41 -13.57 5.15
N ALA A 171 -4.88 -12.58 5.91
CA ALA A 171 -6.27 -12.19 5.94
C ALA A 171 -6.80 -11.68 4.60
N PHE A 172 -6.03 -10.85 3.91
CA PHE A 172 -6.41 -10.27 2.61
C PHE A 172 -5.21 -9.77 1.83
N ILE A 173 -5.39 -9.65 0.51
CA ILE A 173 -4.59 -8.73 -0.30
C ILE A 173 -5.46 -7.55 -0.71
N PHE A 174 -4.86 -6.37 -0.75
CA PHE A 174 -5.46 -5.13 -1.22
C PHE A 174 -4.79 -4.77 -2.54
N THR A 175 -5.56 -4.62 -3.63
CA THR A 175 -5.00 -4.27 -4.94
C THR A 175 -5.44 -2.87 -5.36
N ARG A 176 -4.45 -2.00 -5.64
CA ARG A 176 -4.65 -0.70 -6.25
C ARG A 176 -4.38 -0.82 -7.74
N GLU A 177 -5.45 -0.86 -8.55
CA GLU A 177 -5.35 -1.07 -9.98
C GLU A 177 -6.52 -0.43 -10.73
N HIS A 178 -6.24 0.21 -11.87
CA HIS A 178 -7.28 0.71 -12.77
C HIS A 178 -7.96 -0.45 -13.52
N PHE A 179 -9.30 -0.49 -13.47
CA PHE A 179 -10.11 -1.52 -14.14
C PHE A 179 -10.60 -1.12 -15.54
N ASN A 180 -10.10 -0.02 -16.10
CA ASN A 180 -10.36 0.43 -17.48
C ASN A 180 -9.46 -0.24 -18.54
N ALA A 181 -8.53 -1.09 -18.13
CA ALA A 181 -7.63 -1.87 -18.98
C ALA A 181 -7.59 -3.33 -18.46
N PRO A 182 -6.98 -4.29 -19.18
CA PRO A 182 -6.84 -5.65 -18.68
C PRO A 182 -6.17 -5.64 -17.30
N ALA A 183 -6.95 -5.93 -16.25
CA ALA A 183 -6.51 -5.88 -14.87
C ALA A 183 -5.89 -7.24 -14.47
N LEU A 184 -4.87 -7.20 -13.59
CA LEU A 184 -4.25 -8.41 -13.02
C LEU A 184 -5.01 -8.92 -11.79
N THR A 185 -5.79 -8.10 -11.13
CA THR A 185 -6.52 -8.46 -9.90
C THR A 185 -7.33 -9.76 -10.01
N PRO A 186 -8.06 -10.09 -11.10
CA PRO A 186 -8.76 -11.37 -11.21
C PRO A 186 -7.84 -12.57 -11.09
N GLN A 187 -6.68 -12.52 -11.75
CA GLN A 187 -5.66 -13.58 -11.71
C GLN A 187 -4.99 -13.64 -10.32
N LEU A 188 -4.72 -12.47 -9.72
CA LEU A 188 -4.16 -12.40 -8.37
C LEU A 188 -5.10 -13.01 -7.34
N LYS A 189 -6.42 -12.75 -7.45
CA LYS A 189 -7.44 -13.38 -6.60
C LYS A 189 -7.42 -14.89 -6.71
N GLN A 190 -7.34 -15.41 -7.93
CA GLN A 190 -7.27 -16.85 -8.17
C GLN A 190 -5.98 -17.45 -7.56
N SER A 191 -4.84 -16.79 -7.74
CA SER A 191 -3.54 -17.23 -7.22
C SER A 191 -3.45 -17.15 -5.70
N PHE A 192 -4.04 -16.13 -5.11
CA PHE A 192 -4.07 -15.90 -3.66
C PHE A 192 -5.04 -16.86 -2.96
N GLY A 193 -6.23 -17.06 -3.51
CA GLY A 193 -7.26 -17.96 -2.99
C GLY A 193 -7.98 -17.45 -1.74
N GLY A 194 -7.82 -16.17 -1.38
CA GLY A 194 -8.40 -15.54 -0.18
C GLY A 194 -9.15 -14.25 -0.52
N THR A 195 -9.37 -13.43 0.51
CA THR A 195 -10.09 -12.15 0.41
C THR A 195 -9.28 -11.11 -0.37
N VAL A 196 -9.90 -10.48 -1.36
CA VAL A 196 -9.32 -9.39 -2.16
C VAL A 196 -10.13 -8.12 -1.99
N ILE A 197 -9.44 -7.04 -1.62
CA ILE A 197 -9.99 -5.67 -1.55
C ILE A 197 -9.46 -4.90 -2.76
N VAL A 198 -10.34 -4.22 -3.49
CA VAL A 198 -9.96 -3.44 -4.68
C VAL A 198 -10.07 -1.93 -4.42
N ASN A 199 -9.20 -1.20 -5.10
CA ASN A 199 -9.16 0.26 -5.05
C ASN A 199 -8.68 0.80 -6.42
N GLU A 200 -8.83 2.05 -6.64
CA GLU A 200 -8.42 2.96 -7.70
C GLU A 200 -9.59 3.41 -8.57
N GLN A 201 -9.94 4.68 -8.39
CA GLN A 201 -10.98 5.41 -9.16
C GLN A 201 -12.34 4.68 -9.28
N LEU A 202 -12.69 3.93 -8.23
CA LEU A 202 -13.95 3.20 -8.21
C LEU A 202 -15.13 4.16 -8.02
N THR A 203 -16.16 3.98 -8.84
CA THR A 203 -17.50 4.46 -8.57
C THR A 203 -18.30 3.41 -7.81
N ARG A 204 -19.47 3.77 -7.28
CA ARG A 204 -20.40 2.82 -6.67
C ARG A 204 -20.73 1.67 -7.63
N GLU A 205 -21.05 2.02 -8.89
CA GLU A 205 -21.46 1.08 -9.93
C GLU A 205 -20.30 0.14 -10.31
N SER A 206 -19.10 0.68 -10.52
CA SER A 206 -17.93 -0.15 -10.87
C SER A 206 -17.53 -1.06 -9.72
N ALA A 207 -17.56 -0.58 -8.48
CA ALA A 207 -17.29 -1.41 -7.30
C ALA A 207 -18.32 -2.56 -7.19
N GLN A 208 -19.62 -2.25 -7.33
CA GLN A 208 -20.67 -3.26 -7.28
C GLN A 208 -20.52 -4.30 -8.40
N ALA A 209 -20.12 -3.86 -9.61
CA ALA A 209 -19.87 -4.77 -10.72
C ALA A 209 -18.73 -5.74 -10.44
N LEU A 210 -17.61 -5.27 -9.84
CA LEU A 210 -16.47 -6.10 -9.45
C LEU A 210 -16.84 -7.13 -8.37
N LEU A 211 -17.64 -6.72 -7.38
CA LEU A 211 -18.15 -7.61 -6.34
C LEU A 211 -19.09 -8.68 -6.91
N ASN A 212 -20.05 -8.27 -7.75
CA ASN A 212 -21.00 -9.19 -8.38
C ASN A 212 -20.32 -10.21 -9.33
N ALA A 213 -19.24 -9.78 -9.99
CA ALA A 213 -18.44 -10.66 -10.84
C ALA A 213 -17.50 -11.59 -10.06
N GLY A 214 -17.44 -11.48 -8.72
CA GLY A 214 -16.51 -12.25 -7.88
C GLY A 214 -15.04 -11.92 -8.09
N ILE A 215 -14.74 -10.76 -8.70
CA ILE A 215 -13.36 -10.27 -8.89
C ILE A 215 -12.79 -9.76 -7.58
N ALA A 216 -13.63 -9.19 -6.72
CA ALA A 216 -13.27 -8.69 -5.41
C ALA A 216 -14.29 -9.14 -4.35
N ASP A 217 -13.88 -9.08 -3.08
CA ASP A 217 -14.75 -9.35 -1.92
C ASP A 217 -15.13 -8.05 -1.21
N ALA A 218 -14.32 -7.00 -1.37
CA ALA A 218 -14.58 -5.67 -0.84
C ALA A 218 -13.99 -4.60 -1.77
N ALA A 219 -14.49 -3.37 -1.63
CA ALA A 219 -13.97 -2.19 -2.31
C ALA A 219 -13.60 -1.12 -1.29
N ALA A 220 -12.55 -0.34 -1.57
CA ALA A 220 -12.03 0.69 -0.70
C ALA A 220 -11.88 2.02 -1.42
N TRP A 221 -12.04 3.11 -0.67
CA TRP A 221 -11.87 4.48 -1.13
C TRP A 221 -10.97 5.26 -0.19
N GLY A 222 -9.99 5.98 -0.72
CA GLY A 222 -9.15 6.90 0.05
C GLY A 222 -9.75 8.30 0.07
N LYS A 223 -9.52 9.06 -0.99
CA LYS A 223 -9.92 10.48 -1.08
C LYS A 223 -11.41 10.72 -0.83
N GLN A 224 -12.26 9.87 -1.40
CA GLN A 224 -13.70 9.97 -1.19
C GLN A 224 -14.09 9.72 0.28
N PHE A 225 -13.37 8.85 0.98
CA PHE A 225 -13.63 8.62 2.40
C PHE A 225 -13.19 9.80 3.27
N ILE A 226 -12.10 10.49 2.88
CA ILE A 226 -11.67 11.72 3.55
C ILE A 226 -12.78 12.80 3.42
N ALA A 227 -13.31 13.00 2.20
CA ALA A 227 -14.31 14.02 1.94
C ALA A 227 -15.71 13.67 2.47
N ASN A 228 -16.00 12.41 2.77
CA ASN A 228 -17.30 11.95 3.20
C ASN A 228 -17.17 11.07 4.45
N PRO A 229 -17.31 11.64 5.67
CA PRO A 229 -17.17 10.89 6.92
C PRO A 229 -18.19 9.74 7.04
N ASP A 230 -19.29 9.84 6.31
CA ASP A 230 -20.40 8.89 6.20
C ASP A 230 -20.49 8.22 4.82
N LEU A 231 -19.33 8.00 4.17
CA LEU A 231 -19.25 7.46 2.81
C LEU A 231 -20.06 6.17 2.63
N VAL A 232 -20.08 5.29 3.62
CA VAL A 232 -20.83 4.03 3.55
C VAL A 232 -22.32 4.28 3.39
N ALA A 233 -22.91 5.20 4.18
CA ALA A 233 -24.31 5.58 4.06
C ALA A 233 -24.58 6.21 2.68
N ARG A 234 -23.72 7.13 2.23
CA ARG A 234 -23.87 7.76 0.91
C ARG A 234 -23.83 6.75 -0.23
N LEU A 235 -22.95 5.75 -0.15
CA LEU A 235 -22.90 4.67 -1.15
C LEU A 235 -24.17 3.80 -1.12
N GLN A 236 -24.73 3.52 0.05
CA GLN A 236 -25.96 2.74 0.20
C GLN A 236 -27.19 3.48 -0.35
N GLU A 237 -27.32 4.76 -0.03
CA GLU A 237 -28.49 5.59 -0.36
C GLU A 237 -28.38 6.25 -1.74
N ASN A 238 -27.26 6.05 -2.46
CA ASN A 238 -26.93 6.76 -3.69
C ASN A 238 -26.99 8.29 -3.47
N GLY A 239 -26.52 8.72 -2.30
CA GLY A 239 -26.56 10.12 -1.88
C GLY A 239 -25.50 10.98 -2.56
N PRO A 240 -25.59 12.30 -2.43
CA PRO A 240 -24.59 13.21 -2.97
C PRO A 240 -23.27 13.06 -2.22
N PHE A 241 -22.15 13.17 -2.95
CA PHE A 241 -20.82 13.23 -2.36
C PHE A 241 -20.41 14.69 -2.14
N ASN A 242 -19.66 14.94 -1.06
CA ASN A 242 -19.01 16.22 -0.84
C ASN A 242 -17.91 16.45 -1.90
N GLU A 243 -17.76 17.69 -2.32
CA GLU A 243 -16.68 18.10 -3.21
C GLU A 243 -15.33 17.94 -2.51
N LEU A 244 -14.39 17.29 -3.19
CA LEU A 244 -13.07 17.03 -2.67
C LEU A 244 -12.19 18.30 -2.72
N ARG A 245 -11.77 18.82 -1.57
CA ARG A 245 -10.89 19.99 -1.46
C ARG A 245 -9.41 19.55 -1.56
N THR A 246 -8.92 19.42 -2.79
CA THR A 246 -7.57 18.90 -3.07
C THR A 246 -6.44 19.84 -2.65
N ASP A 247 -6.73 21.14 -2.53
CA ASP A 247 -5.80 22.19 -2.12
C ASP A 247 -5.38 22.12 -0.64
N VAL A 248 -6.25 21.56 0.21
CA VAL A 248 -6.00 21.38 1.66
C VAL A 248 -5.75 19.92 2.05
N MET A 249 -5.96 18.99 1.11
CA MET A 249 -5.70 17.57 1.37
C MET A 249 -4.22 17.32 1.61
N TYR A 250 -3.91 16.54 2.64
CA TYR A 250 -2.55 16.23 3.07
C TYR A 250 -1.72 17.42 3.56
N GLY A 251 -2.35 18.60 3.75
CA GLY A 251 -1.67 19.81 4.20
C GLY A 251 -1.43 19.90 5.70
N GLY A 252 -1.97 18.99 6.48
CA GLY A 252 -1.93 18.99 7.95
C GLY A 252 -3.01 19.90 8.56
N GLY A 253 -3.45 19.55 9.76
CA GLY A 253 -4.51 20.27 10.47
C GLY A 253 -5.90 19.68 10.22
N GLU A 254 -6.92 20.34 10.77
CA GLU A 254 -8.31 19.88 10.75
C GLU A 254 -8.99 20.11 9.40
N THR A 255 -8.60 21.20 8.73
CA THR A 255 -9.18 21.61 7.45
C THR A 255 -8.95 20.54 6.37
N GLY A 256 -10.04 20.09 5.75
CA GLY A 256 -9.98 19.05 4.72
C GLY A 256 -9.95 17.62 5.26
N TYR A 257 -10.12 17.43 6.58
CA TYR A 257 -10.19 16.12 7.22
C TYR A 257 -11.40 15.95 8.14
N THR A 258 -11.64 16.90 9.05
CA THR A 258 -12.69 16.75 10.09
C THR A 258 -13.82 17.74 9.94
N ASP A 259 -13.79 18.57 8.92
CA ASP A 259 -14.73 19.67 8.65
C ASP A 259 -15.65 19.43 7.43
N TYR A 260 -15.69 18.20 6.92
CA TYR A 260 -16.67 17.82 5.91
C TYR A 260 -18.02 17.47 6.56
N PRO A 261 -19.15 17.95 5.96
CA PRO A 261 -20.47 17.65 6.50
C PRO A 261 -20.88 16.19 6.24
N ALA A 262 -21.56 15.59 7.22
CA ALA A 262 -22.32 14.37 7.02
C ALA A 262 -23.63 14.66 6.27
N LEU A 263 -24.31 13.62 5.79
CA LEU A 263 -25.72 13.71 5.36
C LEU A 263 -26.56 14.16 6.55
N GLY A 264 -27.48 15.07 6.32
CA GLY A 264 -28.40 15.59 7.33
C GLY A 264 -29.45 14.59 7.76
#